data_9ff2005481f7a916d2665c01530b7e30
#
_entry.id   9ff2005481f7a916d2665c01530b7e30
#
_cell.length_a   1.000
_cell.length_b   1.000
_cell.length_c   1.000
_cell.angle_alpha   90.00
_cell.angle_beta   90.00
_cell.angle_gamma   90.00
#
_symmetry.space_group_name_H-M   'P 1'
#
loop_
_entity.id
_entity.type
_entity.pdbx_description
1 polymer ?
#
loop_
_entity_poly.entity_id
_entity_poly.type
_entity_poly.pdbx_seq_one_letter_code
_entity_poly.pdbx_strand_id
1 'polypeptide(L)'
;GKIIESHILIDTLDFIRQLEIWPINKSRGSEGSWHGPYNTDGLDFYEEDLNISKNNLRQAMEMNRSLNNKPELENLTDQKLKERLLSHPQKEFWHKDMIWYGPCGIGTSRSLEGFIDMHQLPFRKSFSQRDYFKLGHYSEIGDGKFSLCAGWHSLDANYGKNDWLGY
;
A
#
# COMPACT_ATOMS: atom_id res chain seq x y z
N GLY A 1 15.61 2.29 -26.43
CA GLY A 1 14.26 2.60 -26.02
C GLY A 1 14.11 4.07 -25.67
N LYS A 2 12.88 4.56 -25.62
CA LYS A 2 12.58 5.93 -25.16
C LYS A 2 11.69 5.83 -23.94
N ILE A 3 11.94 6.68 -22.93
CA ILE A 3 11.00 6.86 -21.81
C ILE A 3 9.77 7.55 -22.40
N ILE A 4 8.61 6.93 -22.25
CA ILE A 4 7.32 7.46 -22.71
C ILE A 4 6.46 7.93 -21.56
N GLU A 5 6.75 7.46 -20.33
CA GLU A 5 6.02 7.81 -19.11
C GLU A 5 6.92 7.64 -17.90
N SER A 6 6.73 8.47 -16.88
CA SER A 6 7.41 8.38 -15.59
C SER A 6 6.46 8.76 -14.48
N HIS A 7 6.34 7.90 -13.48
CA HIS A 7 5.64 8.16 -12.22
C HIS A 7 6.66 8.40 -11.12
N ILE A 8 6.56 9.54 -10.44
CA ILE A 8 7.48 9.93 -9.36
C ILE A 8 6.64 10.15 -8.10
N LEU A 9 6.95 9.39 -7.06
CA LEU A 9 6.41 9.59 -5.72
C LEU A 9 7.55 9.95 -4.78
N ILE A 10 7.40 11.06 -4.06
CA ILE A 10 8.39 11.53 -3.10
C ILE A 10 7.76 11.49 -1.71
N ASP A 11 8.33 10.69 -0.81
CA ASP A 11 7.99 10.71 0.61
C ASP A 11 8.67 11.91 1.28
N THR A 12 8.00 13.07 1.20
CA THR A 12 8.54 14.31 1.75
C THR A 12 8.66 14.28 3.27
N LEU A 13 7.81 13.50 3.95
CA LEU A 13 7.86 13.36 5.40
C LEU A 13 9.09 12.55 5.81
N ASP A 14 9.44 11.49 5.06
CA ASP A 14 10.67 10.73 5.29
C ASP A 14 11.91 11.56 4.99
N PHE A 15 11.87 12.41 3.96
CA PHE A 15 12.94 13.37 3.70
C PHE A 15 13.18 14.32 4.88
N ILE A 16 12.10 14.89 5.47
CA ILE A 16 12.18 15.76 6.65
C ILE A 16 12.71 14.98 7.86
N ARG A 17 12.27 13.72 8.04
CA ARG A 17 12.77 12.84 9.11
C ARG A 17 14.29 12.62 9.00
N GLN A 18 14.80 12.41 7.79
CA GLN A 18 16.24 12.24 7.55
C GLN A 18 17.05 13.51 7.82
N LEU A 19 16.40 14.66 7.80
CA LEU A 19 16.99 15.94 8.24
C LEU A 19 16.92 16.13 9.77
N GLU A 20 16.49 15.11 10.53
CA GLU A 20 16.29 15.15 11.97
C GLU A 20 15.23 16.15 12.44
N ILE A 21 14.37 16.59 11.54
CA ILE A 21 13.22 17.45 11.82
C ILE A 21 11.95 16.59 11.77
N TRP A 22 11.42 16.23 12.93
CA TRP A 22 10.24 15.39 12.99
C TRP A 22 8.99 16.22 13.31
N PRO A 23 8.09 16.45 12.34
CA PRO A 23 6.95 17.36 12.51
C PRO A 23 5.73 16.71 13.19
N ILE A 24 5.73 15.40 13.37
CA ILE A 24 4.65 14.67 14.02
C ILE A 24 5.14 13.92 15.26
N ASN A 25 4.27 13.77 16.25
CA ASN A 25 4.67 13.23 17.55
C ASN A 25 4.95 11.73 17.53
N LYS A 26 4.26 10.94 16.69
CA LYS A 26 4.37 9.49 16.69
C LYS A 26 3.93 8.89 15.35
N SER A 27 4.75 8.01 14.81
CA SER A 27 4.37 7.11 13.73
C SER A 27 3.55 5.91 14.23
N ARG A 28 2.79 5.29 13.35
CA ARG A 28 2.03 4.08 13.68
C ARG A 28 2.89 2.83 13.64
N GLY A 29 3.75 2.70 12.63
CA GLY A 29 4.70 1.60 12.45
C GLY A 29 6.14 2.01 12.72
N SER A 30 7.07 1.23 12.17
CA SER A 30 8.50 1.47 12.28
C SER A 30 8.99 2.37 11.16
N GLU A 31 9.57 3.51 11.52
CA GLU A 31 10.18 4.42 10.57
C GLU A 31 11.59 3.98 10.15
N GLY A 32 11.98 4.36 8.94
CA GLY A 32 13.34 4.10 8.45
C GLY A 32 13.67 2.62 8.21
N SER A 33 12.66 1.74 8.19
CA SER A 33 12.85 0.29 8.01
C SER A 33 12.85 -0.14 6.54
N TRP A 34 13.14 0.77 5.64
CA TRP A 34 13.23 0.49 4.21
C TRP A 34 14.50 -0.30 3.91
N HIS A 35 14.36 -1.43 3.24
CA HIS A 35 15.50 -2.13 2.67
C HIS A 35 15.84 -1.50 1.32
N GLY A 36 17.08 -1.09 1.16
CA GLY A 36 17.60 -0.70 -0.13
C GLY A 36 17.68 -1.90 -1.10
N PRO A 37 17.90 -1.65 -2.39
CA PRO A 37 18.16 -2.72 -3.35
C PRO A 37 19.40 -3.50 -2.94
N TYR A 38 19.38 -4.83 -3.16
CA TYR A 38 20.43 -5.74 -2.72
C TYR A 38 21.82 -5.39 -3.26
N ASN A 39 21.89 -4.96 -4.50
CA ASN A 39 23.11 -4.55 -5.20
C ASN A 39 23.32 -3.03 -5.24
N THR A 40 22.48 -2.25 -4.59
CA THR A 40 22.55 -0.78 -4.47
C THR A 40 22.43 0.01 -5.77
N ASP A 41 22.35 -0.63 -6.94
CA ASP A 41 22.17 0.00 -8.24
C ASP A 41 20.70 0.03 -8.72
N GLY A 42 19.82 -0.69 -8.02
CA GLY A 42 18.38 -0.75 -8.34
C GLY A 42 18.05 -1.63 -9.56
N LEU A 43 19.00 -2.41 -10.03
CA LEU A 43 18.83 -3.30 -11.17
C LEU A 43 18.88 -4.75 -10.71
N ASP A 44 17.97 -5.58 -11.25
CA ASP A 44 17.99 -7.04 -11.09
C ASP A 44 17.95 -7.67 -12.50
N PHE A 45 19.06 -8.24 -12.92
CA PHE A 45 19.20 -8.88 -14.23
C PHE A 45 18.89 -10.35 -14.09
N TYR A 46 17.77 -10.77 -14.58
CA TYR A 46 17.40 -12.18 -14.70
C TYR A 46 16.75 -12.44 -16.06
N GLU A 47 16.73 -13.69 -16.46
CA GLU A 47 16.02 -14.08 -17.68
C GLU A 47 14.51 -13.95 -17.45
N GLU A 48 13.86 -13.11 -18.26
CA GLU A 48 12.43 -12.84 -18.12
C GLU A 48 11.60 -14.03 -18.62
N ASP A 49 10.70 -14.53 -17.77
CA ASP A 49 9.60 -15.41 -18.17
C ASP A 49 8.30 -14.60 -18.24
N LEU A 50 7.85 -14.34 -19.45
CA LEU A 50 6.63 -13.56 -19.70
C LEU A 50 5.36 -14.19 -19.12
N ASN A 51 5.32 -15.51 -18.92
CA ASN A 51 4.18 -16.17 -18.29
C ASN A 51 4.19 -15.92 -16.78
N ILE A 52 5.35 -15.95 -16.16
CA ILE A 52 5.51 -15.59 -14.74
C ILE A 52 5.12 -14.13 -14.54
N SER A 53 5.65 -13.22 -15.36
CA SER A 53 5.32 -11.78 -15.33
C SER A 53 3.81 -11.53 -15.41
N LYS A 54 3.13 -12.15 -16.39
CA LYS A 54 1.67 -12.02 -16.57
C LYS A 54 0.88 -12.60 -15.40
N ASN A 55 1.27 -13.76 -14.89
CA ASN A 55 0.58 -14.41 -13.78
C ASN A 55 0.70 -13.60 -12.48
N ASN A 56 1.90 -13.11 -12.18
CA ASN A 56 2.14 -12.28 -11.00
C ASN A 56 1.40 -10.94 -11.08
N LEU A 57 1.41 -10.31 -12.26
CA LEU A 57 0.63 -9.08 -12.47
C LEU A 57 -0.87 -9.34 -12.27
N ARG A 58 -1.42 -10.41 -12.86
CA ARG A 58 -2.83 -10.77 -12.68
C ARG A 58 -3.17 -10.97 -11.20
N GLN A 59 -2.33 -11.70 -10.45
CA GLN A 59 -2.52 -11.91 -9.02
C GLN A 59 -2.49 -10.60 -8.22
N ALA A 60 -1.55 -9.70 -8.53
CA ALA A 60 -1.48 -8.38 -7.90
C ALA A 60 -2.74 -7.54 -8.17
N MET A 61 -3.27 -7.59 -9.40
CA MET A 61 -4.49 -6.89 -9.77
C MET A 61 -5.73 -7.48 -9.08
N GLU A 62 -5.82 -8.79 -8.96
CA GLU A 62 -6.88 -9.46 -8.20
C GLU A 62 -6.84 -9.07 -6.73
N MET A 63 -5.64 -9.01 -6.14
CA MET A 63 -5.43 -8.53 -4.78
C MET A 63 -5.93 -7.08 -4.63
N ASN A 64 -5.50 -6.16 -5.50
CA ASN A 64 -5.92 -4.77 -5.46
C ASN A 64 -7.44 -4.62 -5.55
N ARG A 65 -8.08 -5.36 -6.46
CA ARG A 65 -9.56 -5.37 -6.56
C ARG A 65 -10.20 -5.91 -5.29
N SER A 66 -9.59 -6.90 -4.64
CA SER A 66 -10.11 -7.46 -3.39
C SER A 66 -10.02 -6.48 -2.20
N LEU A 67 -9.11 -5.51 -2.26
CA LEU A 67 -8.98 -4.46 -1.24
C LEU A 67 -10.05 -3.37 -1.39
N ASN A 68 -10.59 -3.21 -2.59
CA ASN A 68 -11.51 -2.14 -2.92
C ASN A 68 -12.93 -2.45 -2.45
N ASN A 69 -13.69 -1.41 -2.27
CA ASN A 69 -15.10 -1.27 -1.91
C ASN A 69 -15.80 -2.50 -1.29
N LYS A 70 -15.98 -2.45 0.01
CA LYS A 70 -16.66 -3.47 0.81
C LYS A 70 -17.67 -2.80 1.74
N PRO A 71 -18.89 -2.53 1.24
CA PRO A 71 -19.95 -1.89 2.03
C PRO A 71 -20.23 -2.63 3.35
N GLU A 72 -20.08 -3.94 3.36
CA GLU A 72 -20.27 -4.77 4.54
C GLU A 72 -19.25 -4.54 5.67
N LEU A 73 -18.18 -3.81 5.39
CA LEU A 73 -17.17 -3.41 6.38
C LEU A 73 -17.38 -1.98 6.91
N GLU A 74 -18.38 -1.28 6.39
CA GLU A 74 -18.72 0.06 6.90
C GLU A 74 -19.48 -0.04 8.22
N ASN A 75 -19.27 0.97 9.07
CA ASN A 75 -19.98 1.12 10.38
C ASN A 75 -19.76 -0.02 11.39
N LEU A 76 -18.71 -0.82 11.23
CA LEU A 76 -18.32 -1.80 12.23
C LEU A 76 -17.49 -1.17 13.34
N THR A 77 -17.56 -1.75 14.55
CA THR A 77 -16.57 -1.43 15.59
C THR A 77 -15.18 -1.93 15.16
N ASP A 78 -14.13 -1.31 15.70
CA ASP A 78 -12.74 -1.67 15.35
C ASP A 78 -12.44 -3.15 15.49
N GLN A 79 -12.90 -3.74 16.58
CA GLN A 79 -12.69 -5.16 16.82
C GLN A 79 -13.38 -6.02 15.76
N LYS A 80 -14.64 -5.75 15.46
CA LYS A 80 -15.38 -6.47 14.43
C LYS A 80 -14.79 -6.25 13.04
N LEU A 81 -14.36 -5.03 12.76
CA LEU A 81 -13.71 -4.71 11.49
C LEU A 81 -12.39 -5.48 11.35
N LYS A 82 -11.56 -5.51 12.39
CA LYS A 82 -10.31 -6.28 12.41
C LYS A 82 -10.57 -7.79 12.19
N GLU A 83 -11.50 -8.36 12.91
CA GLU A 83 -11.89 -9.77 12.76
C GLU A 83 -12.34 -10.09 11.33
N ARG A 84 -13.15 -9.21 10.72
CA ARG A 84 -13.61 -9.35 9.34
C ARG A 84 -12.46 -9.24 8.33
N LEU A 85 -11.56 -8.29 8.51
CA LEU A 85 -10.40 -8.11 7.64
C LEU A 85 -9.44 -9.32 7.72
N LEU A 86 -9.20 -9.86 8.90
CA LEU A 86 -8.38 -11.05 9.11
C LEU A 86 -8.99 -12.32 8.50
N SER A 87 -10.32 -12.43 8.48
CA SER A 87 -11.03 -13.57 7.90
C SER A 87 -11.36 -13.40 6.42
N HIS A 88 -11.10 -12.21 5.86
CA HIS A 88 -11.45 -11.90 4.48
C HIS A 88 -10.60 -12.71 3.47
N PRO A 89 -11.15 -13.10 2.30
CA PRO A 89 -10.41 -13.82 1.27
C PRO A 89 -9.13 -13.12 0.79
N GLN A 90 -9.00 -11.80 0.97
CA GLN A 90 -7.77 -11.07 0.67
C GLN A 90 -6.52 -11.67 1.34
N LYS A 91 -6.67 -12.36 2.48
CA LYS A 91 -5.56 -13.01 3.19
C LYS A 91 -4.79 -14.01 2.31
N GLU A 92 -5.45 -14.61 1.34
CA GLU A 92 -4.85 -15.60 0.44
C GLU A 92 -3.79 -14.99 -0.51
N PHE A 93 -3.82 -13.68 -0.69
CA PHE A 93 -2.82 -12.95 -1.49
C PHE A 93 -1.56 -12.60 -0.72
N TRP A 94 -1.58 -12.70 0.61
CA TRP A 94 -0.49 -12.24 1.47
C TRP A 94 0.33 -13.40 2.00
N HIS A 95 1.64 -13.33 1.83
CA HIS A 95 2.52 -14.27 2.52
C HIS A 95 2.46 -14.03 4.02
N LYS A 96 2.53 -15.10 4.82
CA LYS A 96 2.47 -14.99 6.31
C LYS A 96 3.55 -14.06 6.90
N ASP A 97 4.71 -14.01 6.26
CA ASP A 97 5.86 -13.19 6.67
C ASP A 97 5.99 -11.91 5.85
N MET A 98 4.90 -11.43 5.27
CA MET A 98 4.91 -10.20 4.49
C MET A 98 5.41 -9.01 5.29
N ILE A 99 6.07 -8.09 4.61
CA ILE A 99 6.39 -6.77 5.12
C ILE A 99 5.68 -5.76 4.22
N TRP A 100 4.99 -4.83 4.83
CA TRP A 100 4.37 -3.71 4.15
C TRP A 100 5.16 -2.44 4.47
N TYR A 101 5.69 -1.81 3.44
CA TYR A 101 6.45 -0.57 3.55
C TYR A 101 5.49 0.61 3.34
N GLY A 102 4.92 1.11 4.43
CA GLY A 102 4.07 2.28 4.39
C GLY A 102 4.88 3.58 4.30
N PRO A 103 4.26 4.66 3.81
CA PRO A 103 4.90 5.98 3.80
C PRO A 103 5.22 6.46 5.22
N CYS A 104 6.15 7.41 5.32
CA CYS A 104 6.55 8.00 6.58
C CYS A 104 5.35 8.63 7.32
N GLY A 105 5.29 8.43 8.63
CA GLY A 105 4.14 8.76 9.47
C GLY A 105 3.21 7.58 9.70
N ILE A 106 3.02 6.70 8.71
CA ILE A 106 2.36 5.40 8.88
C ILE A 106 3.42 4.37 9.29
N GLY A 107 4.49 4.30 8.53
CA GLY A 107 5.63 3.43 8.79
C GLY A 107 5.44 1.99 8.30
N THR A 108 6.47 1.20 8.47
CA THR A 108 6.54 -0.21 8.08
C THR A 108 5.85 -1.10 9.10
N SER A 109 5.13 -2.10 8.61
CA SER A 109 4.51 -3.14 9.44
C SER A 109 4.82 -4.54 8.91
N ARG A 110 4.68 -5.54 9.78
CA ARG A 110 4.87 -6.96 9.45
C ARG A 110 3.57 -7.71 9.60
N SER A 111 3.39 -8.74 8.78
CA SER A 111 2.22 -9.60 8.71
C SER A 111 0.92 -8.88 8.28
N LEU A 112 -0.08 -9.65 7.91
CA LEU A 112 -1.41 -9.11 7.59
C LEU A 112 -2.03 -8.38 8.80
N GLU A 113 -1.83 -8.89 10.01
CA GLU A 113 -2.35 -8.25 11.22
C GLU A 113 -1.73 -6.86 11.43
N GLY A 114 -0.39 -6.75 11.33
CA GLY A 114 0.28 -5.46 11.42
C GLY A 114 -0.16 -4.48 10.34
N PHE A 115 -0.35 -4.93 9.11
CA PHE A 115 -0.89 -4.12 8.02
C PHE A 115 -2.32 -3.62 8.32
N ILE A 116 -3.17 -4.48 8.87
CA ILE A 116 -4.52 -4.09 9.28
C ILE A 116 -4.48 -3.03 10.37
N ASP A 117 -3.72 -3.26 11.43
CA ASP A 117 -3.65 -2.35 12.59
C ASP A 117 -3.04 -0.99 12.26
N MET A 118 -1.96 -0.99 11.46
CA MET A 118 -1.21 0.24 11.18
C MET A 118 -1.75 1.04 10.00
N HIS A 119 -2.41 0.37 9.06
CA HIS A 119 -2.91 1.01 7.84
C HIS A 119 -4.42 0.86 7.64
N GLN A 120 -4.96 -0.36 7.50
CA GLN A 120 -6.34 -0.53 7.04
C GLN A 120 -7.38 0.03 8.02
N LEU A 121 -7.23 -0.21 9.31
CA LEU A 121 -8.16 0.33 10.31
C LEU A 121 -8.15 1.85 10.37
N PRO A 122 -6.99 2.52 10.53
CA PRO A 122 -6.96 3.97 10.56
C PRO A 122 -7.40 4.61 9.24
N PHE A 123 -7.01 4.01 8.11
CA PHE A 123 -7.44 4.49 6.79
C PHE A 123 -8.97 4.47 6.64
N ARG A 124 -9.63 3.37 6.99
CA ARG A 124 -11.09 3.24 6.89
C ARG A 124 -11.84 4.18 7.82
N LYS A 125 -11.25 4.51 8.97
CA LYS A 125 -11.81 5.50 9.89
C LYS A 125 -11.66 6.93 9.38
N SER A 126 -10.51 7.24 8.80
CA SER A 126 -10.20 8.59 8.34
C SER A 126 -10.92 8.94 7.04
N PHE A 127 -11.10 7.97 6.16
CA PHE A 127 -11.71 8.15 4.85
C PHE A 127 -13.01 7.37 4.74
N SER A 128 -14.13 8.06 4.87
CA SER A 128 -15.47 7.51 4.67
C SER A 128 -15.95 7.71 3.23
N GLN A 129 -17.01 7.01 2.85
CA GLN A 129 -17.65 7.14 1.53
C GLN A 129 -16.64 7.04 0.37
N ARG A 130 -15.81 6.01 0.41
CA ARG A 130 -14.77 5.78 -0.59
C ARG A 130 -15.36 5.33 -1.91
N ASP A 131 -15.03 6.05 -2.98
CA ASP A 131 -15.34 5.68 -4.36
C ASP A 131 -14.06 5.28 -5.09
N TYR A 132 -13.92 3.99 -5.34
CA TYR A 132 -12.78 3.40 -6.05
C TYR A 132 -13.02 3.27 -7.57
N PHE A 133 -14.15 3.72 -8.07
CA PHE A 133 -14.50 3.56 -9.48
C PHE A 133 -14.03 4.73 -10.35
N LYS A 134 -13.67 5.84 -9.72
CA LYS A 134 -13.10 6.99 -10.42
C LYS A 134 -11.57 6.88 -10.50
N LEU A 135 -11.09 5.85 -11.17
CA LEU A 135 -9.67 5.72 -11.44
C LEU A 135 -9.26 6.75 -12.50
N GLY A 136 -8.23 7.52 -12.20
CA GLY A 136 -7.53 8.33 -13.19
C GLY A 136 -6.62 7.48 -14.07
N HIS A 137 -5.51 8.04 -14.49
CA HIS A 137 -4.49 7.29 -15.23
C HIS A 137 -3.84 6.23 -14.34
N TYR A 138 -3.74 5.00 -14.86
CA TYR A 138 -3.23 3.87 -14.11
C TYR A 138 -2.34 2.98 -14.98
N SER A 139 -1.14 2.69 -14.49
CA SER A 139 -0.16 1.82 -15.16
C SER A 139 0.04 0.53 -14.38
N GLU A 140 0.12 -0.57 -15.09
CA GLU A 140 0.31 -1.92 -14.56
C GLU A 140 1.47 -2.59 -15.28
N ILE A 141 2.47 -3.03 -14.53
CA ILE A 141 3.68 -3.67 -15.06
C ILE A 141 3.95 -4.96 -14.32
N GLY A 142 4.17 -6.04 -15.06
CA GLY A 142 4.70 -7.30 -14.54
C GLY A 142 6.09 -7.54 -15.07
N ASP A 143 7.02 -7.89 -14.20
CA ASP A 143 8.42 -8.16 -14.53
C ASP A 143 8.93 -9.34 -13.68
N GLY A 144 8.89 -10.54 -14.24
CA GLY A 144 9.21 -11.78 -13.55
C GLY A 144 8.41 -11.95 -12.27
N LYS A 145 9.10 -12.02 -11.14
CA LYS A 145 8.50 -12.14 -9.79
C LYS A 145 7.95 -10.83 -9.21
N PHE A 146 8.14 -9.72 -9.92
CA PHE A 146 7.70 -8.39 -9.47
C PHE A 146 6.45 -7.93 -10.20
N SER A 147 5.67 -7.10 -9.53
CA SER A 147 4.53 -6.40 -10.11
C SER A 147 4.52 -4.97 -9.59
N LEU A 148 4.25 -4.02 -10.47
CA LEU A 148 4.07 -2.62 -10.16
C LEU A 148 2.69 -2.17 -10.59
N CYS A 149 2.00 -1.48 -9.70
CA CYS A 149 0.76 -0.77 -10.00
C CYS A 149 0.93 0.67 -9.56
N ALA A 150 0.80 1.61 -10.48
CA ALA A 150 0.94 3.04 -10.20
C ALA A 150 -0.13 3.83 -10.91
N GLY A 151 -0.69 4.83 -10.25
CA GLY A 151 -1.74 5.65 -10.84
C GLY A 151 -2.09 6.87 -10.02
N TRP A 152 -2.86 7.76 -10.61
CA TRP A 152 -3.36 8.99 -10.02
C TRP A 152 -4.74 9.31 -10.59
N HIS A 153 -5.74 9.58 -9.80
CA HIS A 153 -5.93 9.21 -8.39
C HIS A 153 -6.62 7.83 -8.31
N SER A 154 -6.52 7.16 -7.18
CA SER A 154 -7.03 5.79 -7.03
C SER A 154 -8.37 5.71 -6.30
N LEU A 155 -8.79 6.76 -5.61
CA LEU A 155 -10.09 6.85 -4.97
C LEU A 155 -10.50 8.30 -4.68
N ASP A 156 -11.81 8.54 -4.60
CA ASP A 156 -12.42 9.71 -3.95
C ASP A 156 -12.96 9.29 -2.59
N ALA A 157 -12.81 10.13 -1.58
CA ALA A 157 -13.33 9.86 -0.25
C ALA A 157 -13.57 11.13 0.56
N ASN A 158 -14.45 11.06 1.56
CA ASN A 158 -14.60 12.12 2.54
C ASN A 158 -13.60 11.90 3.68
N TYR A 159 -12.80 12.93 3.98
CA TYR A 159 -11.93 12.92 5.15
C TYR A 159 -12.73 13.17 6.42
N GLY A 160 -12.74 12.22 7.34
CA GLY A 160 -13.41 12.33 8.63
C GLY A 160 -12.58 13.12 9.64
N LYS A 161 -13.24 13.65 10.68
CA LYS A 161 -12.58 14.25 11.84
C LYS A 161 -11.99 13.14 12.73
N ASN A 162 -10.80 12.71 12.43
CA ASN A 162 -10.07 11.78 13.26
C ASN A 162 -8.73 12.39 13.66
N ASP A 163 -8.21 12.01 14.82
CA ASP A 163 -6.89 12.42 15.33
C ASP A 163 -5.74 11.81 14.53
N TRP A 164 -6.03 11.27 13.37
CA TRP A 164 -5.03 10.64 12.55
C TRP A 164 -4.50 11.62 11.50
N LEU A 165 -3.27 12.06 11.76
CA LEU A 165 -2.50 12.93 10.89
C LEU A 165 -1.59 12.03 10.06
N GLY A 166 -1.97 11.68 8.88
CA GLY A 166 -1.07 10.82 8.14
C GLY A 166 -1.49 10.43 6.73
N TYR A 167 -2.59 10.98 6.23
CA TYR A 167 -2.94 10.86 4.82
C TYR A 167 -3.22 12.22 4.22
#